data_21c654c29c4b2335e90f8169be591871
#
_entry.id   21c654c29c4b2335e90f8169be591871
#
_cell.length_a   1.000
_cell.length_b   1.000
_cell.length_c   1.000
_cell.angle_alpha   90.00
_cell.angle_beta   90.00
_cell.angle_gamma   90.00
#
_symmetry.space_group_name_H-M   'P 1'
#
loop_
_entity.id
_entity.type
_entity.pdbx_description
1 polymer ?
#
loop_
_entity_poly.entity_id
_entity_poly.type
_entity_poly.pdbx_seq_one_letter_code
_entity_poly.pdbx_strand_id
1 'polypeptide(L)'
;FDSLIDQTKHVSSFEIDVLKYRGEAEFMLGDYGAAAYTYDTLTKVDKPRAEYYYLGAVSLANSGDQDGAENRLESGKSADAKHEVTGYAEAMEALGAAYMTAGDEEKADELYQTLVDEGFSSTEVYNRWMMAAMEKGNYEEALQHAEAGLALSDDRAKKEIAFNQAVCYEYLGQYEKALELFRSYEEQYGQDEKADHEIAFLVTR
;
A
#
# COMPACT_ATOMS: atom_id res chain seq x y z
N PHE A 1 -8.33 -26.66 15.59
CA PHE A 1 -8.39 -26.80 14.13
C PHE A 1 -7.05 -27.30 13.59
N ASP A 2 -5.94 -26.65 13.98
CA ASP A 2 -4.58 -27.02 13.55
C ASP A 2 -4.21 -28.48 13.94
N SER A 3 -4.64 -28.93 15.11
CA SER A 3 -4.44 -30.34 15.55
C SER A 3 -5.23 -31.37 14.75
N LEU A 4 -6.27 -31.00 14.03
CA LEU A 4 -7.05 -31.85 13.14
C LEU A 4 -6.41 -31.98 11.76
N ILE A 5 -5.80 -30.88 11.26
CA ILE A 5 -5.06 -30.87 9.99
C ILE A 5 -3.83 -31.79 10.07
N ASP A 6 -3.13 -31.80 11.20
CA ASP A 6 -1.97 -32.68 11.43
C ASP A 6 -2.32 -34.18 11.46
N GLN A 7 -3.60 -34.54 11.63
CA GLN A 7 -4.06 -35.92 11.74
C GLN A 7 -4.64 -36.49 10.44
N THR A 8 -4.97 -35.65 9.45
CA THR A 8 -5.59 -36.09 8.20
C THR A 8 -4.63 -35.93 7.02
N LYS A 9 -4.41 -37.02 6.29
CA LYS A 9 -3.58 -37.04 5.05
C LYS A 9 -4.23 -36.28 3.87
N HIS A 10 -5.46 -35.79 4.02
CA HIS A 10 -6.20 -35.08 3.00
C HIS A 10 -7.06 -33.98 3.67
N VAL A 11 -6.77 -32.73 3.34
CA VAL A 11 -7.59 -31.57 3.69
C VAL A 11 -8.68 -31.45 2.61
N SER A 12 -9.93 -31.32 3.02
CA SER A 12 -11.06 -31.15 2.11
C SER A 12 -11.10 -29.73 1.53
N SER A 13 -11.76 -29.53 0.39
CA SER A 13 -11.96 -28.19 -0.19
C SER A 13 -12.66 -27.23 0.78
N PHE A 14 -13.59 -27.76 1.60
CA PHE A 14 -14.27 -26.97 2.62
C PHE A 14 -13.30 -26.46 3.72
N GLU A 15 -12.37 -27.28 4.16
CA GLU A 15 -11.36 -26.88 5.15
C GLU A 15 -10.38 -25.85 4.57
N ILE A 16 -10.04 -25.97 3.29
CA ILE A 16 -9.25 -24.95 2.56
C ILE A 16 -9.99 -23.62 2.53
N ASP A 17 -11.29 -23.62 2.20
CA ASP A 17 -12.09 -22.40 2.19
C ASP A 17 -12.20 -21.78 3.60
N VAL A 18 -12.36 -22.60 4.65
CA VAL A 18 -12.35 -22.12 6.04
C VAL A 18 -11.02 -21.48 6.41
N LEU A 19 -9.88 -22.03 5.99
CA LEU A 19 -8.57 -21.42 6.21
C LEU A 19 -8.41 -20.10 5.48
N LYS A 20 -8.92 -19.97 4.24
CA LYS A 20 -8.91 -18.69 3.51
C LYS A 20 -9.67 -17.62 4.26
N TYR A 21 -10.93 -17.87 4.62
CA TYR A 21 -11.73 -16.92 5.40
C TYR A 21 -11.14 -16.61 6.77
N ARG A 22 -10.48 -17.58 7.41
CA ARG A 22 -9.75 -17.35 8.64
C ARG A 22 -8.60 -16.37 8.45
N GLY A 23 -7.75 -16.57 7.42
CA GLY A 23 -6.65 -15.67 7.11
C GLY A 23 -7.11 -14.26 6.80
N GLU A 24 -8.17 -14.10 6.01
CA GLU A 24 -8.80 -12.81 5.73
C GLU A 24 -9.32 -12.14 7.02
N ALA A 25 -10.02 -12.88 7.87
CA ALA A 25 -10.54 -12.35 9.14
C ALA A 25 -9.42 -11.95 10.11
N GLU A 26 -8.36 -12.75 10.24
CA GLU A 26 -7.18 -12.43 11.05
C GLU A 26 -6.50 -11.15 10.53
N PHE A 27 -6.36 -11.01 9.22
CA PHE A 27 -5.81 -9.81 8.60
C PHE A 27 -6.68 -8.57 8.88
N MET A 28 -8.00 -8.68 8.69
CA MET A 28 -8.94 -7.57 8.97
C MET A 28 -8.98 -7.16 10.43
N LEU A 29 -8.69 -8.08 11.36
CA LEU A 29 -8.59 -7.80 12.79
C LEU A 29 -7.22 -7.20 13.19
N GLY A 30 -6.28 -7.08 12.24
CA GLY A 30 -4.92 -6.60 12.51
C GLY A 30 -4.01 -7.65 13.13
N ASP A 31 -4.44 -8.91 13.23
CA ASP A 31 -3.60 -10.02 13.68
C ASP A 31 -2.77 -10.57 12.52
N TYR A 32 -1.86 -9.72 12.04
CA TYR A 32 -1.06 -10.01 10.86
C TYR A 32 -0.16 -11.23 11.01
N GLY A 33 0.32 -11.50 12.23
CA GLY A 33 1.12 -12.69 12.52
C GLY A 33 0.29 -13.98 12.37
N ALA A 34 -0.94 -13.99 12.87
CA ALA A 34 -1.85 -15.12 12.70
C ALA A 34 -2.25 -15.30 11.23
N ALA A 35 -2.56 -14.21 10.52
CA ALA A 35 -2.87 -14.24 9.09
C ALA A 35 -1.71 -14.85 8.27
N ALA A 36 -0.48 -14.40 8.50
CA ALA A 36 0.71 -14.94 7.85
C ALA A 36 0.88 -16.45 8.10
N TYR A 37 0.69 -16.90 9.33
CA TYR A 37 0.70 -18.32 9.67
C TYR A 37 -0.39 -19.12 8.96
N THR A 38 -1.59 -18.55 8.85
CA THR A 38 -2.72 -19.20 8.16
C THR A 38 -2.44 -19.32 6.65
N TYR A 39 -1.92 -18.28 6.00
CA TYR A 39 -1.52 -18.37 4.59
C TYR A 39 -0.34 -19.32 4.36
N ASP A 40 0.63 -19.38 5.27
CA ASP A 40 1.71 -20.38 5.23
C ASP A 40 1.17 -21.82 5.35
N THR A 41 0.15 -22.01 6.18
CA THR A 41 -0.53 -23.31 6.29
C THR A 41 -1.21 -23.68 4.98
N LEU A 42 -1.88 -22.75 4.31
CA LEU A 42 -2.50 -22.96 3.01
C LEU A 42 -1.51 -23.42 1.94
N THR A 43 -0.28 -22.89 1.93
CA THR A 43 0.76 -23.36 0.99
C THR A 43 1.16 -24.82 1.18
N LYS A 44 0.92 -25.39 2.37
CA LYS A 44 1.30 -26.77 2.73
C LYS A 44 0.16 -27.77 2.55
N VAL A 45 -1.09 -27.33 2.73
CA VAL A 45 -2.26 -28.21 2.75
C VAL A 45 -3.07 -28.18 1.44
N ASP A 46 -2.95 -27.10 0.65
CA ASP A 46 -3.46 -26.99 -0.72
C ASP A 46 -2.28 -27.07 -1.71
N LYS A 47 -2.57 -26.97 -3.01
CA LYS A 47 -1.51 -26.73 -4.00
C LYS A 47 -0.92 -25.34 -3.75
N PRO A 48 0.42 -25.20 -3.69
CA PRO A 48 1.04 -23.91 -3.58
C PRO A 48 0.57 -22.99 -4.71
N ARG A 49 -0.02 -21.84 -4.35
CA ARG A 49 -0.51 -20.81 -5.27
C ARG A 49 0.20 -19.52 -4.97
N ALA A 50 0.53 -18.77 -5.99
CA ALA A 50 1.15 -17.44 -5.83
C ALA A 50 0.33 -16.52 -4.91
N GLU A 51 -1.00 -16.57 -5.01
CA GLU A 51 -1.94 -15.84 -4.15
C GLU A 51 -1.66 -16.02 -2.65
N TYR A 52 -1.41 -17.25 -2.18
CA TYR A 52 -1.13 -17.49 -0.75
C TYR A 52 0.20 -16.90 -0.31
N TYR A 53 1.20 -16.93 -1.18
CA TYR A 53 2.49 -16.32 -0.91
C TYR A 53 2.36 -14.78 -0.86
N TYR A 54 1.61 -14.16 -1.79
CA TYR A 54 1.39 -12.73 -1.79
C TYR A 54 0.60 -12.25 -0.56
N LEU A 55 -0.48 -12.93 -0.18
CA LEU A 55 -1.23 -12.64 1.03
C LEU A 55 -0.38 -12.82 2.31
N GLY A 56 0.48 -13.83 2.33
CA GLY A 56 1.46 -14.03 3.38
C GLY A 56 2.49 -12.89 3.43
N ALA A 57 2.97 -12.43 2.28
CA ALA A 57 3.90 -11.29 2.19
C ALA A 57 3.26 -10.01 2.71
N VAL A 58 2.03 -9.69 2.28
CA VAL A 58 1.26 -8.54 2.79
C VAL A 58 1.11 -8.60 4.31
N SER A 59 0.77 -9.77 4.84
CA SER A 59 0.58 -9.96 6.28
C SER A 59 1.89 -9.75 7.06
N LEU A 60 3.00 -10.32 6.58
CA LEU A 60 4.32 -10.16 7.21
C LEU A 60 4.81 -8.71 7.13
N ALA A 61 4.65 -8.05 6.00
CA ALA A 61 5.00 -6.63 5.84
C ALA A 61 4.24 -5.75 6.84
N ASN A 62 2.93 -5.97 6.99
CA ASN A 62 2.11 -5.24 7.97
C ASN A 62 2.45 -5.59 9.43
N SER A 63 3.04 -6.75 9.70
CA SER A 63 3.55 -7.11 11.03
C SER A 63 4.94 -6.52 11.34
N GLY A 64 5.60 -5.93 10.34
CA GLY A 64 6.96 -5.40 10.45
C GLY A 64 8.06 -6.45 10.23
N ASP A 65 7.73 -7.61 9.70
CA ASP A 65 8.71 -8.65 9.29
C ASP A 65 9.05 -8.51 7.80
N GLN A 66 9.95 -7.58 7.49
CA GLN A 66 10.38 -7.30 6.12
C GLN A 66 11.06 -8.50 5.47
N ASP A 67 11.95 -9.18 6.18
CA ASP A 67 12.70 -10.33 5.66
C ASP A 67 11.75 -11.50 5.33
N GLY A 68 10.78 -11.75 6.21
CA GLY A 68 9.73 -12.73 5.98
C GLY A 68 8.85 -12.38 4.79
N ALA A 69 8.47 -11.11 4.67
CA ALA A 69 7.64 -10.61 3.57
C ALA A 69 8.37 -10.72 2.22
N GLU A 70 9.66 -10.35 2.15
CA GLU A 70 10.49 -10.47 0.95
C GLU A 70 10.60 -11.94 0.50
N ASN A 71 10.88 -12.85 1.43
CA ASN A 71 10.94 -14.29 1.14
C ASN A 71 9.61 -14.85 0.57
N ARG A 72 8.47 -14.38 1.09
CA ARG A 72 7.16 -14.80 0.59
C ARG A 72 6.86 -14.18 -0.78
N LEU A 73 7.19 -12.91 -0.99
CA LEU A 73 7.07 -12.24 -2.28
C LEU A 73 7.86 -13.00 -3.36
N GLU A 74 9.11 -13.34 -3.12
CA GLU A 74 9.95 -14.10 -4.06
C GLU A 74 9.39 -15.52 -4.34
N SER A 75 8.81 -16.14 -3.33
CA SER A 75 8.11 -17.43 -3.51
C SER A 75 6.88 -17.28 -4.41
N GLY A 76 6.11 -16.21 -4.23
CA GLY A 76 4.97 -15.84 -5.08
C GLY A 76 5.40 -15.57 -6.53
N LYS A 77 6.42 -14.74 -6.74
CA LYS A 77 7.00 -14.45 -8.06
C LYS A 77 7.49 -15.70 -8.77
N SER A 78 8.10 -16.62 -8.03
CA SER A 78 8.54 -17.92 -8.59
C SER A 78 7.37 -18.80 -9.06
N ALA A 79 6.20 -18.68 -8.42
CA ALA A 79 4.98 -19.40 -8.77
C ALA A 79 4.14 -18.67 -9.85
N ASP A 80 4.41 -17.38 -10.07
CA ASP A 80 3.70 -16.46 -10.96
C ASP A 80 4.69 -15.67 -11.83
N ALA A 81 5.32 -16.34 -12.77
CA ALA A 81 6.38 -15.74 -13.61
C ALA A 81 5.93 -14.55 -14.48
N LYS A 82 4.63 -14.30 -14.58
CA LYS A 82 4.07 -13.17 -15.35
C LYS A 82 3.50 -12.05 -14.48
N HIS A 83 3.50 -12.23 -13.16
CA HIS A 83 2.89 -11.31 -12.19
C HIS A 83 1.40 -11.01 -12.47
N GLU A 84 0.68 -12.01 -13.02
CA GLU A 84 -0.75 -11.89 -13.38
C GLU A 84 -1.69 -12.28 -12.22
N VAL A 85 -1.16 -12.90 -11.16
CA VAL A 85 -1.96 -13.33 -10.00
C VAL A 85 -2.27 -12.14 -9.10
N THR A 86 -3.55 -11.99 -8.76
CA THR A 86 -4.00 -10.98 -7.80
C THR A 86 -3.21 -11.06 -6.48
N GLY A 87 -2.80 -9.90 -5.97
CA GLY A 87 -2.02 -9.78 -4.74
C GLY A 87 -0.54 -9.45 -4.96
N TYR A 88 -0.03 -9.57 -6.20
CA TYR A 88 1.37 -9.22 -6.51
C TYR A 88 1.68 -7.75 -6.20
N ALA A 89 0.90 -6.85 -6.78
CA ALA A 89 1.11 -5.41 -6.60
C ALA A 89 0.92 -5.00 -5.13
N GLU A 90 -0.11 -5.52 -4.48
CA GLU A 90 -0.39 -5.27 -3.07
C GLU A 90 0.76 -5.78 -2.16
N ALA A 91 1.37 -6.92 -2.49
CA ALA A 91 2.51 -7.43 -1.74
C ALA A 91 3.75 -6.56 -1.89
N MET A 92 4.03 -6.08 -3.10
CA MET A 92 5.12 -5.14 -3.38
C MET A 92 4.89 -3.80 -2.67
N GLU A 93 3.68 -3.24 -2.75
CA GLU A 93 3.30 -1.99 -2.07
C GLU A 93 3.44 -2.11 -0.55
N ALA A 94 2.93 -3.19 0.04
CA ALA A 94 3.01 -3.43 1.48
C ALA A 94 4.46 -3.57 1.97
N LEU A 95 5.30 -4.30 1.21
CA LEU A 95 6.71 -4.45 1.54
C LEU A 95 7.46 -3.12 1.40
N GLY A 96 7.21 -2.35 0.34
CA GLY A 96 7.78 -1.01 0.19
C GLY A 96 7.40 -0.09 1.35
N ALA A 97 6.11 -0.13 1.78
CA ALA A 97 5.66 0.62 2.95
C ALA A 97 6.35 0.19 4.25
N ALA A 98 6.61 -1.10 4.42
CA ALA A 98 7.34 -1.61 5.59
C ALA A 98 8.80 -1.14 5.58
N TYR A 99 9.47 -1.11 4.42
CA TYR A 99 10.83 -0.56 4.29
C TYR A 99 10.87 0.94 4.57
N MET A 100 9.92 1.73 4.04
CA MET A 100 9.80 3.16 4.37
C MET A 100 9.67 3.39 5.88
N THR A 101 8.82 2.60 6.54
CA THR A 101 8.64 2.69 8.01
C THR A 101 9.91 2.33 8.78
N ALA A 102 10.73 1.43 8.25
CA ALA A 102 12.02 1.05 8.82
C ALA A 102 13.15 2.04 8.49
N GLY A 103 12.91 3.03 7.62
CA GLY A 103 13.91 4.01 7.17
C GLY A 103 14.79 3.52 6.03
N ASP A 104 14.46 2.42 5.37
CA ASP A 104 15.15 1.89 4.19
C ASP A 104 14.47 2.39 2.92
N GLU A 105 14.62 3.70 2.65
CA GLU A 105 14.01 4.36 1.50
C GLU A 105 14.49 3.77 0.17
N GLU A 106 15.76 3.35 0.08
CA GLU A 106 16.35 2.81 -1.15
C GLU A 106 15.61 1.54 -1.61
N LYS A 107 15.41 0.59 -0.69
CA LYS A 107 14.66 -0.63 -1.00
C LYS A 107 13.19 -0.36 -1.32
N ALA A 108 12.57 0.59 -0.63
CA ALA A 108 11.19 0.97 -0.92
C ALA A 108 11.06 1.55 -2.33
N ASP A 109 11.97 2.46 -2.71
CA ASP A 109 11.99 3.07 -4.03
C ASP A 109 12.22 2.04 -5.14
N GLU A 110 13.12 1.06 -4.94
CA GLU A 110 13.33 -0.04 -5.90
C GLU A 110 12.05 -0.86 -6.14
N LEU A 111 11.29 -1.17 -5.09
CA LEU A 111 10.03 -1.91 -5.20
C LEU A 111 8.97 -1.09 -5.92
N TYR A 112 8.81 0.18 -5.56
CA TYR A 112 7.83 1.07 -6.19
C TYR A 112 8.16 1.36 -7.65
N GLN A 113 9.45 1.57 -7.97
CA GLN A 113 9.87 1.76 -9.35
C GLN A 113 9.59 0.51 -10.19
N THR A 114 9.87 -0.68 -9.64
CA THR A 114 9.55 -1.95 -10.31
C THR A 114 8.06 -2.06 -10.61
N LEU A 115 7.18 -1.73 -9.66
CA LEU A 115 5.73 -1.72 -9.88
C LEU A 115 5.31 -0.78 -11.01
N VAL A 116 5.85 0.43 -11.03
CA VAL A 116 5.54 1.42 -12.07
C VAL A 116 6.03 0.95 -13.45
N ASP A 117 7.24 0.40 -13.52
CA ASP A 117 7.84 -0.11 -14.77
C ASP A 117 7.07 -1.31 -15.33
N GLU A 118 6.48 -2.13 -14.46
CA GLU A 118 5.63 -3.27 -14.83
C GLU A 118 4.16 -2.88 -15.11
N GLY A 119 3.80 -1.61 -14.93
CA GLY A 119 2.46 -1.08 -15.22
C GLY A 119 1.46 -1.22 -14.07
N PHE A 120 1.91 -1.51 -12.85
CA PHE A 120 1.09 -1.59 -11.62
C PHE A 120 1.09 -0.28 -10.83
N SER A 121 1.10 0.87 -11.51
CA SER A 121 1.06 2.17 -10.85
C SER A 121 -0.19 2.34 -9.98
N SER A 122 -0.03 2.84 -8.77
CA SER A 122 -1.13 3.14 -7.85
C SER A 122 -1.00 4.53 -7.24
N THR A 123 -2.11 5.08 -6.77
CA THR A 123 -2.11 6.37 -6.07
C THR A 123 -1.35 6.30 -4.76
N GLU A 124 -1.31 5.15 -4.07
CA GLU A 124 -0.51 4.96 -2.87
C GLU A 124 0.98 5.11 -3.12
N VAL A 125 1.50 4.51 -4.19
CA VAL A 125 2.92 4.64 -4.55
C VAL A 125 3.28 6.10 -4.80
N TYR A 126 2.49 6.81 -5.61
CA TYR A 126 2.76 8.23 -5.88
C TYR A 126 2.59 9.11 -4.65
N ASN A 127 1.63 8.82 -3.77
CA ASN A 127 1.47 9.55 -2.52
C ASN A 127 2.69 9.36 -1.59
N ARG A 128 3.27 8.17 -1.54
CA ARG A 128 4.48 7.91 -0.75
C ARG A 128 5.69 8.66 -1.30
N TRP A 129 5.92 8.62 -2.60
CA TRP A 129 6.99 9.41 -3.23
C TRP A 129 6.79 10.91 -3.02
N MET A 130 5.56 11.40 -3.16
CA MET A 130 5.21 12.77 -2.88
C MET A 130 5.57 13.16 -1.44
N MET A 131 5.17 12.36 -0.46
CA MET A 131 5.47 12.62 0.94
C MET A 131 6.98 12.59 1.22
N ALA A 132 7.72 11.62 0.68
CA ALA A 132 9.17 11.56 0.81
C ALA A 132 9.87 12.80 0.22
N ALA A 133 9.42 13.29 -0.93
CA ALA A 133 9.92 14.54 -1.52
C ALA A 133 9.60 15.75 -0.65
N MET A 134 8.38 15.83 -0.08
CA MET A 134 7.99 16.89 0.85
C MET A 134 8.84 16.91 2.12
N GLU A 135 9.14 15.76 2.70
CA GLU A 135 10.02 15.64 3.88
C GLU A 135 11.44 16.16 3.62
N LYS A 136 11.92 15.99 2.39
CA LYS A 136 13.22 16.53 1.93
C LYS A 136 13.15 18.01 1.52
N GLY A 137 11.96 18.61 1.51
CA GLY A 137 11.72 19.98 1.05
C GLY A 137 11.70 20.16 -0.47
N ASN A 138 11.63 19.08 -1.22
CA ASN A 138 11.63 19.04 -2.69
C ASN A 138 10.20 19.19 -3.22
N TYR A 139 9.57 20.34 -2.98
CA TYR A 139 8.14 20.53 -3.27
C TYR A 139 7.80 20.47 -4.76
N GLU A 140 8.71 20.87 -5.65
CA GLU A 140 8.54 20.74 -7.10
C GLU A 140 8.50 19.27 -7.54
N GLU A 141 9.35 18.43 -6.98
CA GLU A 141 9.34 16.97 -7.22
C GLU A 141 8.06 16.34 -6.65
N ALA A 142 7.66 16.74 -5.44
CA ALA A 142 6.40 16.30 -4.84
C ALA A 142 5.19 16.62 -5.74
N LEU A 143 5.16 17.79 -6.38
CA LEU A 143 4.11 18.16 -7.33
C LEU A 143 4.10 17.28 -8.59
N GLN A 144 5.25 16.82 -9.07
CA GLN A 144 5.30 15.87 -10.20
C GLN A 144 4.66 14.54 -9.83
N HIS A 145 4.94 14.03 -8.63
CA HIS A 145 4.31 12.82 -8.11
C HIS A 145 2.81 13.01 -7.89
N ALA A 146 2.38 14.18 -7.38
CA ALA A 146 0.96 14.50 -7.24
C ALA A 146 0.23 14.47 -8.58
N GLU A 147 0.79 15.10 -9.62
CA GLU A 147 0.19 15.12 -10.96
C GLU A 147 0.04 13.70 -11.52
N ALA A 148 1.09 12.86 -11.41
CA ALA A 148 1.07 11.49 -11.88
C ALA A 148 0.03 10.65 -11.12
N GLY A 149 -0.04 10.76 -9.77
CA GLY A 149 -1.01 10.04 -8.95
C GLY A 149 -2.46 10.45 -9.24
N LEU A 150 -2.73 11.75 -9.35
CA LEU A 150 -4.09 12.25 -9.63
C LEU A 150 -4.59 11.87 -11.04
N ALA A 151 -3.70 11.60 -11.98
CA ALA A 151 -4.04 11.16 -13.32
C ALA A 151 -4.52 9.68 -13.39
N LEU A 152 -4.24 8.88 -12.37
CA LEU A 152 -4.67 7.48 -12.31
C LEU A 152 -6.19 7.35 -12.10
N SER A 153 -6.75 6.21 -12.51
CA SER A 153 -8.15 5.85 -12.25
C SER A 153 -8.40 5.32 -10.83
N ASP A 154 -7.35 4.91 -10.15
CA ASP A 154 -7.38 4.49 -8.75
C ASP A 154 -7.63 5.69 -7.83
N ASP A 155 -8.53 5.56 -6.86
CA ASP A 155 -8.95 6.67 -5.98
C ASP A 155 -8.47 6.53 -4.53
N ARG A 156 -7.72 5.45 -4.20
CA ARG A 156 -7.35 5.08 -2.82
C ARG A 156 -6.64 6.21 -2.04
N ALA A 157 -5.69 6.89 -2.67
CA ALA A 157 -4.92 7.96 -2.03
C ALA A 157 -5.14 9.35 -2.66
N LYS A 158 -6.12 9.53 -3.56
CA LYS A 158 -6.35 10.83 -4.24
C LYS A 158 -6.69 11.96 -3.28
N LYS A 159 -7.40 11.66 -2.22
CA LYS A 159 -7.75 12.67 -1.21
C LYS A 159 -6.49 13.23 -0.55
N GLU A 160 -5.59 12.37 -0.12
CA GLU A 160 -4.33 12.73 0.51
C GLU A 160 -3.41 13.48 -0.47
N ILE A 161 -3.32 13.01 -1.72
CA ILE A 161 -2.52 13.66 -2.76
C ILE A 161 -3.05 15.07 -3.03
N ALA A 162 -4.37 15.25 -3.17
CA ALA A 162 -4.96 16.55 -3.44
C ALA A 162 -4.72 17.55 -2.30
N PHE A 163 -4.82 17.13 -1.04
CA PHE A 163 -4.49 17.93 0.12
C PHE A 163 -3.01 18.33 0.10
N ASN A 164 -2.11 17.36 -0.03
CA ASN A 164 -0.67 17.59 -0.01
C ASN A 164 -0.20 18.43 -1.23
N GLN A 165 -0.88 18.33 -2.37
CA GLN A 165 -0.62 19.20 -3.52
C GLN A 165 -0.84 20.67 -3.17
N ALA A 166 -1.92 21.01 -2.47
CA ALA A 166 -2.18 22.36 -2.01
C ALA A 166 -1.11 22.82 -1.02
N VAL A 167 -0.69 21.95 -0.09
CA VAL A 167 0.40 22.22 0.85
C VAL A 167 1.71 22.49 0.12
N CYS A 168 2.06 21.75 -0.92
CA CYS A 168 3.28 22.00 -1.71
C CYS A 168 3.27 23.41 -2.35
N TYR A 169 2.15 23.82 -2.93
CA TYR A 169 2.03 25.19 -3.49
C TYR A 169 2.17 26.26 -2.42
N GLU A 170 1.67 26.04 -1.21
CA GLU A 170 1.84 26.95 -0.09
C GLU A 170 3.31 27.11 0.29
N TYR A 171 4.06 25.98 0.46
CA TYR A 171 5.49 26.03 0.76
C TYR A 171 6.32 26.68 -0.35
N LEU A 172 5.88 26.60 -1.60
CA LEU A 172 6.48 27.30 -2.72
C LEU A 172 6.10 28.81 -2.78
N GLY A 173 5.30 29.30 -1.83
CA GLY A 173 4.84 30.69 -1.79
C GLY A 173 3.78 31.03 -2.83
N GLN A 174 3.20 30.03 -3.50
CA GLN A 174 2.15 30.20 -4.49
C GLN A 174 0.76 30.19 -3.82
N TYR A 175 0.54 31.15 -2.94
CA TYR A 175 -0.60 31.21 -2.01
C TYR A 175 -1.97 31.23 -2.71
N GLU A 176 -2.09 31.96 -3.84
CA GLU A 176 -3.35 32.01 -4.59
C GLU A 176 -3.72 30.60 -5.13
N LYS A 177 -2.72 29.86 -5.64
CA LYS A 177 -2.93 28.51 -6.15
C LYS A 177 -3.23 27.50 -5.03
N ALA A 178 -2.53 27.61 -3.91
CA ALA A 178 -2.81 26.80 -2.73
C ALA A 178 -4.25 27.00 -2.24
N LEU A 179 -4.71 28.25 -2.13
CA LEU A 179 -6.08 28.58 -1.72
C LEU A 179 -7.13 28.01 -2.69
N GLU A 180 -6.90 28.10 -4.01
CA GLU A 180 -7.77 27.49 -5.02
C GLU A 180 -7.89 25.98 -4.81
N LEU A 181 -6.76 25.29 -4.59
CA LEU A 181 -6.69 23.84 -4.44
C LEU A 181 -7.34 23.36 -3.12
N PHE A 182 -7.13 24.06 -2.00
CA PHE A 182 -7.83 23.69 -0.76
C PHE A 182 -9.34 23.85 -0.86
N ARG A 183 -9.83 24.87 -1.54
CA ARG A 183 -11.27 25.03 -1.80
C ARG A 183 -11.81 23.92 -2.70
N SER A 184 -11.10 23.58 -3.78
CA SER A 184 -11.45 22.45 -4.65
C SER A 184 -11.44 21.13 -3.90
N TYR A 185 -10.49 20.94 -2.99
CA TYR A 185 -10.42 19.78 -2.11
C TYR A 185 -11.69 19.64 -1.26
N GLU A 186 -12.13 20.72 -0.62
CA GLU A 186 -13.37 20.71 0.19
C GLU A 186 -14.62 20.50 -0.66
N GLU A 187 -14.69 21.07 -1.87
CA GLU A 187 -15.79 20.83 -2.79
C GLU A 187 -15.89 19.35 -3.19
N GLN A 188 -14.76 18.68 -3.37
CA GLN A 188 -14.70 17.29 -3.82
C GLN A 188 -14.85 16.28 -2.69
N TYR A 189 -14.21 16.51 -1.55
CA TYR A 189 -14.08 15.54 -0.45
C TYR A 189 -14.86 15.91 0.81
N GLY A 190 -15.52 17.08 0.83
CA GLY A 190 -16.24 17.61 1.98
C GLY A 190 -15.35 18.43 2.92
N GLN A 191 -15.98 19.06 3.90
CA GLN A 191 -15.29 19.89 4.88
C GLN A 191 -14.23 19.11 5.66
N ASP A 192 -13.08 19.75 5.89
CA ASP A 192 -11.94 19.18 6.60
C ASP A 192 -11.31 20.28 7.47
N GLU A 193 -11.21 20.05 8.78
CA GLU A 193 -10.71 21.07 9.74
C GLU A 193 -9.28 21.54 9.42
N LYS A 194 -8.44 20.69 8.82
CA LYS A 194 -7.10 21.08 8.40
C LYS A 194 -7.15 22.00 7.19
N ALA A 195 -7.99 21.67 6.20
CA ALA A 195 -8.18 22.51 5.02
C ALA A 195 -8.82 23.85 5.39
N ASP A 196 -9.84 23.89 6.27
CA ASP A 196 -10.43 25.11 6.81
C ASP A 196 -9.37 26.03 7.44
N HIS A 197 -8.45 25.43 8.23
CA HIS A 197 -7.35 26.19 8.87
C HIS A 197 -6.41 26.82 7.82
N GLU A 198 -5.99 26.06 6.81
CA GLU A 198 -5.10 26.54 5.74
C GLU A 198 -5.80 27.60 4.87
N ILE A 199 -7.07 27.41 4.54
CA ILE A 199 -7.88 28.40 3.82
C ILE A 199 -7.94 29.73 4.61
N ALA A 200 -8.22 29.67 5.92
CA ALA A 200 -8.28 30.85 6.77
C ALA A 200 -6.94 31.61 6.82
N PHE A 201 -5.84 30.87 6.86
CA PHE A 201 -4.49 31.44 6.84
C PHE A 201 -4.19 32.07 5.47
N LEU A 202 -4.48 31.39 4.37
CA LEU A 202 -4.14 31.82 3.01
C LEU A 202 -4.97 33.03 2.55
N VAL A 203 -6.20 33.19 3.02
CA VAL A 203 -7.05 34.37 2.72
C VAL A 203 -6.42 35.68 3.23
N THR A 204 -5.50 35.62 4.18
CA THR A 204 -4.84 36.80 4.77
C THR A 204 -3.48 37.13 4.12
N ARG A 205 -3.04 36.37 3.13
CA ARG A 205 -1.74 36.53 2.45
C ARG A 205 -1.90 37.25 1.13
#